data_ab7eab13eaf699b04ad09cd458c17d7f
#
_entry.id   ab7eab13eaf699b04ad09cd458c17d7f
#
_cell.length_a   1.000
_cell.length_b   1.000
_cell.length_c   1.000
_cell.angle_alpha   90.00
_cell.angle_beta   90.00
_cell.angle_gamma   90.00
#
_symmetry.space_group_name_H-M   'P 1'
#
loop_
_entity.id
_entity.type
_entity.pdbx_description
1 polymer ?
#
loop_
_entity_poly.entity_id
_entity_poly.type
_entity_poly.pdbx_seq_one_letter_code
_entity_poly.pdbx_strand_id
1 'polypeptide(L)'
;AFHSPFMAKAAATFAETLDTVAFRDASVPVLSNSEPSPCISGVELKDRLKQQMTRGVRWRETMATMVGMEIDTLVEIGPGNVLSGLARRSMKTVTTAQIAGAGDLGQ
;
A
#
# COMPACT_ATOMS: atom_id res chain seq x y z
N ALA A 1 -14.51 6.78 -7.55
CA ALA A 1 -14.40 5.73 -8.58
C ALA A 1 -13.03 5.04 -8.59
N PHE A 2 -12.06 5.53 -7.80
CA PHE A 2 -10.75 4.87 -7.67
C PHE A 2 -10.92 3.42 -7.20
N HIS A 3 -10.01 2.56 -7.62
CA HIS A 3 -10.01 1.13 -7.30
C HIS A 3 -11.24 0.40 -7.85
N SER A 4 -11.74 0.83 -9.01
CA SER A 4 -12.90 0.24 -9.66
C SER A 4 -12.72 0.19 -11.19
N PRO A 5 -13.51 -0.64 -11.90
CA PRO A 5 -13.45 -0.72 -13.36
C PRO A 5 -13.77 0.60 -14.08
N PHE A 6 -14.45 1.54 -13.41
CA PHE A 6 -14.74 2.85 -13.98
C PHE A 6 -13.49 3.69 -14.25
N MET A 7 -12.34 3.31 -13.67
CA MET A 7 -11.07 3.97 -13.88
C MET A 7 -10.24 3.38 -15.03
N ALA A 8 -10.81 2.50 -15.84
CA ALA A 8 -10.05 1.79 -16.87
C ALA A 8 -9.33 2.72 -17.85
N LYS A 9 -9.99 3.81 -18.27
CA LYS A 9 -9.39 4.77 -19.20
C LYS A 9 -8.22 5.51 -18.56
N ALA A 10 -8.38 5.98 -17.33
CA ALA A 10 -7.32 6.64 -16.58
C ALA A 10 -6.18 5.67 -16.27
N ALA A 11 -6.49 4.40 -15.99
CA ALA A 11 -5.50 3.36 -15.75
C ALA A 11 -4.63 3.10 -16.97
N ALA A 12 -5.23 3.13 -18.19
CA ALA A 12 -4.46 2.96 -19.42
C ALA A 12 -3.45 4.10 -19.61
N THR A 13 -3.87 5.35 -19.38
CA THR A 13 -2.97 6.51 -19.46
C THR A 13 -1.88 6.45 -18.40
N PHE A 14 -2.23 6.06 -17.18
CA PHE A 14 -1.27 5.90 -16.09
C PHE A 14 -0.25 4.81 -16.39
N ALA A 15 -0.70 3.69 -16.97
CA ALA A 15 0.20 2.60 -17.36
C ALA A 15 1.24 3.06 -18.39
N GLU A 16 0.83 3.88 -19.37
CA GLU A 16 1.75 4.45 -20.36
C GLU A 16 2.82 5.31 -19.67
N THR A 17 2.42 6.13 -18.69
CA THR A 17 3.35 6.94 -17.92
C THR A 17 4.31 6.07 -17.12
N LEU A 18 3.81 5.03 -16.45
CA LEU A 18 4.64 4.12 -15.67
C LEU A 18 5.67 3.38 -16.53
N ASP A 19 5.33 3.10 -17.78
CA ASP A 19 6.26 2.44 -18.71
C ASP A 19 7.49 3.32 -19.03
N THR A 20 7.40 4.61 -18.80
CA THR A 20 8.53 5.53 -18.97
C THR A 20 9.39 5.65 -17.71
N VAL A 21 8.95 5.08 -16.59
CA VAL A 21 9.64 5.16 -15.30
C VAL A 21 10.39 3.85 -15.02
N ALA A 22 11.67 3.96 -14.70
CA ALA A 22 12.45 2.80 -14.29
C ALA A 22 12.14 2.45 -12.84
N PHE A 23 11.66 1.24 -12.60
CA PHE A 23 11.42 0.72 -11.25
C PHE A 23 12.59 -0.17 -10.86
N ARG A 24 13.35 0.25 -9.86
CA ARG A 24 14.38 -0.59 -9.26
C ARG A 24 13.74 -1.54 -8.26
N ASP A 25 14.44 -2.62 -7.94
CA ASP A 25 13.99 -3.53 -6.90
C ASP A 25 13.94 -2.81 -5.55
N ALA A 26 12.95 -3.14 -4.74
CA ALA A 26 12.80 -2.56 -3.42
C ALA A 26 13.82 -3.18 -2.46
N SER A 27 14.28 -2.39 -1.50
CA SER A 27 15.19 -2.87 -0.46
C SER A 27 14.45 -3.57 0.69
N VAL A 28 13.14 -3.40 0.76
CA VAL A 28 12.27 -4.06 1.75
C VAL A 28 11.02 -4.60 1.04
N PRO A 29 10.38 -5.64 1.58
CA PRO A 29 9.14 -6.15 0.98
C PRO A 29 8.05 -5.08 0.96
N VAL A 30 7.30 -5.02 -0.17
CA VAL A 30 6.20 -4.10 -0.37
C VAL A 30 4.92 -4.90 -0.57
N LEU A 31 3.86 -4.50 0.12
CA LEU A 31 2.51 -5.03 -0.06
C LEU A 31 1.71 -3.98 -0.81
N SER A 32 1.14 -4.36 -1.95
CA SER A 32 0.33 -3.44 -2.75
C SER A 32 -1.14 -3.54 -2.37
N ASN A 33 -1.92 -2.49 -2.62
CA ASN A 33 -3.34 -2.46 -2.27
C ASN A 33 -4.15 -3.61 -2.89
N SER A 34 -3.85 -3.95 -4.13
CA SER A 34 -4.58 -4.98 -4.87
C SER A 34 -3.94 -6.36 -4.79
N GLU A 35 -2.74 -6.45 -4.24
CA GLU A 35 -1.99 -7.70 -4.14
C GLU A 35 -1.22 -7.72 -2.82
N PRO A 36 -1.77 -8.38 -1.78
CA PRO A 36 -1.21 -8.30 -0.43
C PRO A 36 -0.06 -9.26 -0.14
N SER A 37 0.56 -9.83 -1.16
CA SER A 37 1.76 -10.65 -0.96
C SER A 37 3.04 -9.82 -1.02
N PRO A 38 4.06 -10.12 -0.20
CA PRO A 38 5.31 -9.37 -0.21
C PRO A 38 6.02 -9.46 -1.57
N CYS A 39 6.52 -8.35 -2.05
CA CYS A 39 7.21 -8.27 -3.33
C CYS A 39 8.38 -7.31 -3.26
N ILE A 40 9.49 -7.68 -3.88
CA ILE A 40 10.69 -6.86 -4.00
C ILE A 40 10.95 -6.47 -5.46
N SER A 41 10.54 -7.30 -6.42
CA SER A 41 10.80 -7.06 -7.85
C SER A 41 10.20 -5.74 -8.33
N GLY A 42 11.04 -4.86 -8.86
CA GLY A 42 10.60 -3.57 -9.41
C GLY A 42 9.64 -3.75 -10.59
N VAL A 43 9.88 -4.73 -11.45
CA VAL A 43 9.00 -5.06 -12.59
C VAL A 43 7.62 -5.47 -12.09
N GLU A 44 7.56 -6.35 -11.11
CA GLU A 44 6.28 -6.82 -10.54
C GLU A 44 5.56 -5.70 -9.78
N LEU A 45 6.29 -4.88 -9.05
CA LEU A 45 5.70 -3.74 -8.31
C LEU A 45 5.09 -2.72 -9.26
N LYS A 46 5.74 -2.46 -10.40
CA LYS A 46 5.18 -1.60 -11.44
C LYS A 46 3.86 -2.16 -11.97
N ASP A 47 3.80 -3.45 -12.25
CA ASP A 47 2.60 -4.11 -12.72
C ASP A 47 1.47 -4.03 -11.69
N ARG A 48 1.76 -4.29 -10.42
CA ARG A 48 0.78 -4.16 -9.33
C ARG A 48 0.24 -2.74 -9.21
N LEU A 49 1.10 -1.73 -9.39
CA LEU A 49 0.70 -0.34 -9.35
C LEU A 49 -0.25 0.01 -10.50
N LYS A 50 0.00 -0.52 -11.71
CA LYS A 50 -0.91 -0.37 -12.84
C LYS A 50 -2.31 -0.93 -12.54
N GLN A 51 -2.37 -2.09 -11.91
CA GLN A 51 -3.63 -2.77 -11.60
C GLN A 51 -4.43 -2.10 -10.49
N GLN A 52 -3.77 -1.34 -9.64
CA GLN A 52 -4.36 -0.75 -8.44
C GLN A 52 -5.52 0.20 -8.74
N MET A 53 -5.50 0.91 -9.87
CA MET A 53 -6.52 1.89 -10.21
C MET A 53 -7.88 1.28 -10.48
N THR A 54 -7.93 0.02 -10.92
CA THR A 54 -9.18 -0.66 -11.31
C THR A 54 -9.57 -1.79 -10.37
N ARG A 55 -8.77 -2.07 -9.36
CA ARG A 55 -9.02 -3.17 -8.41
C ARG A 55 -9.26 -2.63 -7.00
N GLY A 56 -10.04 -3.35 -6.24
CA GLY A 56 -10.32 -3.01 -4.84
C GLY A 56 -9.09 -3.12 -3.95
N VAL A 57 -9.12 -2.37 -2.86
CA VAL A 57 -8.08 -2.43 -1.83
C VAL A 57 -8.35 -3.64 -0.93
N ARG A 58 -7.38 -4.56 -0.85
CA ARG A 58 -7.50 -5.79 -0.07
C ARG A 58 -6.89 -5.60 1.32
N TRP A 59 -7.39 -4.61 2.07
CA TRP A 59 -6.78 -4.20 3.34
C TRP A 59 -6.82 -5.30 4.42
N ARG A 60 -7.92 -6.05 4.52
CA ARG A 60 -8.02 -7.16 5.47
C ARG A 60 -6.91 -8.20 5.23
N GLU A 61 -6.69 -8.56 3.97
CA GLU A 61 -5.67 -9.53 3.60
C GLU A 61 -4.26 -8.96 3.81
N THR A 62 -4.08 -7.66 3.56
CA THR A 62 -2.82 -6.98 3.85
C THR A 62 -2.48 -7.04 5.33
N MET A 63 -3.45 -6.79 6.21
CA MET A 63 -3.25 -6.91 7.65
C MET A 63 -2.91 -8.34 8.06
N ALA A 64 -3.59 -9.33 7.48
CA ALA A 64 -3.29 -10.75 7.76
C ALA A 64 -1.86 -11.11 7.35
N THR A 65 -1.42 -10.62 6.20
CA THR A 65 -0.03 -10.81 5.74
C THR A 65 0.97 -10.18 6.71
N MET A 66 0.70 -8.96 7.18
CA MET A 66 1.58 -8.28 8.14
C MET A 66 1.68 -9.04 9.46
N VAL A 67 0.57 -9.60 9.93
CA VAL A 67 0.58 -10.45 11.13
C VAL A 67 1.49 -11.67 10.90
N GLY A 68 1.36 -12.33 9.75
CA GLY A 68 2.20 -13.46 9.38
C GLY A 68 3.68 -13.11 9.24
N MET A 69 3.99 -11.87 8.93
CA MET A 69 5.37 -11.35 8.88
C MET A 69 5.88 -10.89 10.24
N GLU A 70 5.11 -11.07 11.31
CA GLU A 70 5.46 -10.68 12.68
C GLU A 70 5.72 -9.18 12.84
N ILE A 71 4.97 -8.35 12.11
CA ILE A 71 5.05 -6.89 12.25
C ILE A 71 4.46 -6.49 13.61
N ASP A 72 5.22 -5.74 14.38
CA ASP A 72 4.81 -5.26 15.70
C ASP A 72 4.52 -3.76 15.77
N THR A 73 4.98 -3.01 14.77
CA THR A 73 4.79 -1.55 14.72
C THR A 73 4.28 -1.14 13.34
N LEU A 74 3.23 -0.34 13.32
CA LEU A 74 2.64 0.21 12.11
C LEU A 74 2.70 1.73 12.17
N VAL A 75 3.28 2.34 11.14
CA VAL A 75 3.31 3.80 11.00
C VAL A 75 2.41 4.18 9.83
N GLU A 76 1.33 4.90 10.12
CA GLU A 76 0.45 5.43 9.07
C GLU A 76 0.97 6.80 8.62
N ILE A 77 1.27 6.92 7.33
CA ILE A 77 1.78 8.16 6.73
C ILE A 77 0.69 8.74 5.85
N GLY A 78 0.20 9.93 6.22
CA GLY A 78 -0.88 10.62 5.54
C GLY A 78 -1.86 11.24 6.54
N PRO A 79 -2.82 12.05 6.06
CA PRO A 79 -3.80 12.68 6.94
C PRO A 79 -4.77 11.66 7.53
N GLY A 80 -5.15 11.89 8.79
CA GLY A 80 -6.11 11.03 9.49
C GLY A 80 -5.48 9.80 10.13
N ASN A 81 -6.34 8.90 10.61
CA ASN A 81 -5.92 7.72 11.37
C ASN A 81 -6.82 6.51 11.10
N VAL A 82 -7.46 6.46 9.94
CA VAL A 82 -8.41 5.40 9.59
C VAL A 82 -7.74 4.03 9.58
N LEU A 83 -6.58 3.93 8.93
CA LEU A 83 -5.85 2.67 8.83
C LEU A 83 -5.29 2.23 10.18
N SER A 84 -4.80 3.16 10.99
CA SER A 84 -4.36 2.86 12.35
C SER A 84 -5.49 2.30 13.21
N GLY A 85 -6.68 2.88 13.09
CA GLY A 85 -7.86 2.39 13.80
C GLY A 85 -8.28 0.99 13.37
N LEU A 86 -8.24 0.71 12.06
CA LEU A 86 -8.52 -0.61 11.52
C LEU A 86 -7.48 -1.64 11.99
N ALA A 87 -6.20 -1.26 11.98
CA ALA A 87 -5.11 -2.13 12.40
C ALA A 87 -5.23 -2.49 13.89
N ARG A 88 -5.53 -1.53 14.74
CA ARG A 88 -5.70 -1.79 16.19
C ARG A 88 -6.81 -2.78 16.48
N ARG A 89 -7.88 -2.78 15.67
CA ARG A 89 -8.98 -3.73 15.83
C ARG A 89 -8.65 -5.14 15.34
N SER A 90 -7.80 -5.25 14.34
CA SER A 90 -7.48 -6.52 13.66
C SER A 90 -6.14 -7.10 14.07
N MET A 91 -5.19 -6.25 14.47
CA MET A 91 -3.83 -6.63 14.85
C MET A 91 -3.63 -6.21 16.31
N LYS A 92 -4.11 -7.00 17.24
CA LYS A 92 -4.24 -6.62 18.66
C LYS A 92 -2.92 -6.33 19.37
N THR A 93 -1.81 -6.86 18.85
CA THR A 93 -0.49 -6.68 19.45
C THR A 93 0.34 -5.60 18.76
N VAL A 94 -0.24 -4.91 17.77
CA VAL A 94 0.49 -3.91 17.01
C VAL A 94 0.53 -2.56 17.74
N THR A 95 1.69 -1.92 17.71
CA THR A 95 1.83 -0.52 18.14
C THR A 95 1.64 0.37 16.92
N THR A 96 0.85 1.43 17.04
CA THR A 96 0.59 2.34 15.92
C THR A 96 1.18 3.72 16.20
N ALA A 97 1.67 4.34 15.12
CA ALA A 97 2.13 5.72 15.10
C ALA A 97 1.61 6.40 13.84
N GLN A 98 1.61 7.73 13.80
CA GLN A 98 1.07 8.50 12.68
C GLN A 98 2.00 9.63 12.30
N ILE A 99 2.15 9.83 10.99
CA ILE A 99 2.79 11.01 10.42
C ILE A 99 1.76 11.64 9.49
N ALA A 100 0.97 12.57 10.03
CA ALA A 100 -0.15 13.20 9.32
C ALA A 100 0.29 14.41 8.50
N GLY A 101 1.44 14.99 8.80
CA GLY A 101 1.98 16.13 8.09
C GLY A 101 3.46 16.33 8.39
N ALA A 102 4.09 17.28 7.73
CA ALA A 102 5.52 17.53 7.84
C ALA A 102 5.97 17.85 9.28
N GLY A 103 5.08 18.43 10.08
CA GLY A 103 5.37 18.74 11.49
C GLY A 103 5.58 17.52 12.37
N ASP A 104 5.12 16.34 11.93
CA ASP A 104 5.30 15.08 12.66
C ASP A 104 6.65 14.44 12.38
N LEU A 105 7.36 14.91 11.36
CA LEU A 105 8.69 14.42 11.06
C LEU A 105 9.67 14.93 12.10
N GLY A 106 10.56 14.11 12.56
CA GLY A 106 11.54 14.46 13.57
C GLY A 106 11.12 14.15 15.01
N GLN A 107 9.99 13.46 15.18
CA GLN A 107 9.53 12.98 16.48
C GLN A 107 9.92 11.54 16.76
#